data_c9eecad8e94806e5c4188d46f8aad961
#
_entry.id   c9eecad8e94806e5c4188d46f8aad961
#
_cell.length_a   1.000
_cell.length_b   1.000
_cell.length_c   1.000
_cell.angle_alpha   90.00
_cell.angle_beta   90.00
_cell.angle_gamma   90.00
#
_symmetry.space_group_name_H-M   'P 1'
#
loop_
_entity.id
_entity.type
_entity.pdbx_description
1 polymer ?
#
loop_
_entity_poly.entity_id
_entity_poly.type
_entity_poly.pdbx_seq_one_letter_code
_entity_poly.pdbx_strand_id
1 'polypeptide(L)'
;MVKAYINKVVNFIPNTKELNADLLRAAKFPEDKISRMIKKIGIRSRRIAEKDVYSNDLAINSAKKILKYIDKDKIDFLIFCSNTPEYSLPTNACIIQDKLKLKTSIGAFDIILACSGYIYSLSVAKSLIISNQAKNILLVTSDTYSKFIRKENVNTRILFGDGSSSTLISKSKKQKGSYEIENFEYGTDGSGFKNVIIPNFGARYWNNKIDNGDFLDLNGPGIYEFALKRVPFVVKEYLKKNLLSIDKIDYFVFHQANEYIINNLQLKLKIPKNKVLMNMSNIGNTSSSSIPIVLSKYLDKIRKNKKILLVGFGGGLSWGV
;
A
#
# COMPACT_ATOMS: atom_id res chain seq x y z
N MET A 1 -5.12 29.35 -3.70
CA MET A 1 -4.29 28.37 -2.95
C MET A 1 -3.66 27.38 -3.92
N VAL A 2 -2.40 27.01 -3.68
CA VAL A 2 -1.70 25.97 -4.44
C VAL A 2 -2.35 24.62 -4.14
N LYS A 3 -2.55 23.80 -5.16
CA LYS A 3 -3.18 22.49 -5.07
C LYS A 3 -2.21 21.40 -5.54
N ALA A 4 -2.42 20.18 -5.06
CA ALA A 4 -1.69 19.00 -5.51
C ALA A 4 -2.65 18.00 -6.15
N TYR A 5 -2.21 17.36 -7.23
CA TYR A 5 -3.04 16.46 -8.02
C TYR A 5 -2.34 15.12 -8.25
N ILE A 6 -3.05 14.03 -8.05
CA ILE A 6 -2.69 12.72 -8.61
C ILE A 6 -2.99 12.79 -10.11
N ASN A 7 -1.97 12.77 -10.94
CA ASN A 7 -2.09 12.84 -12.39
C ASN A 7 -2.09 11.47 -13.07
N LYS A 8 -1.38 10.51 -12.52
CA LYS A 8 -1.34 9.13 -13.02
C LYS A 8 -0.92 8.18 -11.92
N VAL A 9 -1.50 7.00 -11.93
CA VAL A 9 -1.08 5.87 -11.10
C VAL A 9 -0.87 4.66 -12.02
N VAL A 10 0.25 4.00 -11.87
CA VAL A 10 0.57 2.74 -12.56
C VAL A 10 1.06 1.71 -11.56
N ASN A 11 1.05 0.45 -11.94
CA ASN A 11 1.60 -0.62 -11.11
C ASN A 11 2.57 -1.52 -11.88
N PHE A 12 3.36 -2.26 -11.12
CA PHE A 12 4.09 -3.42 -11.57
C PHE A 12 3.84 -4.58 -10.61
N ILE A 13 3.33 -5.67 -11.16
CA ILE A 13 2.99 -6.88 -10.43
C ILE A 13 3.86 -8.00 -10.98
N PRO A 14 4.55 -8.79 -10.14
CA PRO A 14 5.34 -9.96 -10.59
C PRO A 14 4.51 -10.93 -11.43
N ASN A 15 5.18 -11.63 -12.35
CA ASN A 15 4.51 -12.60 -13.22
C ASN A 15 4.24 -13.92 -12.50
N THR A 16 5.11 -14.32 -11.58
CA THR A 16 4.98 -15.59 -10.84
C THR A 16 3.71 -15.58 -9.99
N LYS A 17 2.88 -16.60 -10.21
CA LYS A 17 1.58 -16.78 -9.57
C LYS A 17 1.59 -18.04 -8.70
N GLU A 18 1.27 -17.89 -7.43
CA GLU A 18 1.04 -19.02 -6.51
C GLU A 18 -0.45 -19.12 -6.18
N LEU A 19 -1.03 -20.30 -6.38
CA LEU A 19 -2.42 -20.56 -6.01
C LEU A 19 -2.51 -20.88 -4.51
N ASN A 20 -3.43 -20.22 -3.81
CA ASN A 20 -3.65 -20.48 -2.39
C ASN A 20 -4.19 -21.91 -2.12
N ALA A 21 -4.98 -22.47 -3.08
CA ALA A 21 -5.45 -23.83 -2.97
C ALA A 21 -4.29 -24.83 -2.96
N ASP A 22 -3.30 -24.67 -3.83
CA ASP A 22 -2.16 -25.59 -3.91
C ASP A 22 -1.27 -25.48 -2.66
N LEU A 23 -1.08 -24.26 -2.16
CA LEU A 23 -0.35 -24.03 -0.91
C LEU A 23 -1.03 -24.71 0.28
N LEU A 24 -2.35 -24.60 0.38
CA LEU A 24 -3.12 -25.21 1.47
C LEU A 24 -3.17 -26.73 1.34
N ARG A 25 -3.25 -27.30 0.11
CA ARG A 25 -3.13 -28.76 -0.13
C ARG A 25 -1.77 -29.29 0.28
N ALA A 26 -0.70 -28.61 -0.11
CA ALA A 26 0.67 -28.97 0.29
C ALA A 26 0.85 -28.97 1.82
N ALA A 27 0.10 -28.13 2.52
CA ALA A 27 0.04 -28.07 3.98
C ALA A 27 -1.00 -29.07 4.58
N LYS A 28 -1.54 -29.99 3.77
CA LYS A 28 -2.48 -31.06 4.16
C LYS A 28 -3.81 -30.56 4.76
N PHE A 29 -4.31 -29.41 4.34
CA PHE A 29 -5.65 -28.96 4.72
C PHE A 29 -6.73 -29.73 3.93
N PRO A 30 -7.88 -30.11 4.56
CA PRO A 30 -9.02 -30.72 3.87
C PRO A 30 -9.64 -29.77 2.83
N GLU A 31 -10.14 -30.28 1.69
CA GLU A 31 -10.67 -29.49 0.57
C GLU A 31 -11.82 -28.56 0.96
N ASP A 32 -12.72 -29.02 1.85
CA ASP A 32 -13.82 -28.19 2.35
C ASP A 32 -13.30 -26.99 3.16
N LYS A 33 -12.23 -27.19 3.95
CA LYS A 33 -11.57 -26.13 4.70
C LYS A 33 -10.82 -25.17 3.78
N ILE A 34 -10.14 -25.68 2.74
CA ILE A 34 -9.47 -24.88 1.71
C ILE A 34 -10.47 -23.93 1.04
N SER A 35 -11.58 -24.49 0.56
CA SER A 35 -12.64 -23.70 -0.11
C SER A 35 -13.22 -22.62 0.79
N ARG A 36 -13.50 -22.94 2.06
CA ARG A 36 -13.99 -21.98 3.06
C ARG A 36 -12.99 -20.88 3.35
N MET A 37 -11.70 -21.21 3.51
CA MET A 37 -10.64 -20.23 3.77
C MET A 37 -10.48 -19.26 2.60
N ILE A 38 -10.35 -19.76 1.38
CA ILE A 38 -10.20 -18.93 0.17
C ILE A 38 -11.41 -18.02 -0.02
N LYS A 39 -12.62 -18.54 0.14
CA LYS A 39 -13.85 -17.74 0.07
C LYS A 39 -13.89 -16.64 1.12
N LYS A 40 -13.45 -16.93 2.36
CA LYS A 40 -13.43 -15.97 3.47
C LYS A 40 -12.44 -14.85 3.23
N ILE A 41 -11.19 -15.17 2.85
CA ILE A 41 -10.14 -14.14 2.65
C ILE A 41 -10.27 -13.42 1.31
N GLY A 42 -10.95 -13.99 0.30
CA GLY A 42 -11.14 -13.42 -1.03
C GLY A 42 -9.87 -13.40 -1.91
N ILE A 43 -8.80 -14.08 -1.50
CA ILE A 43 -7.53 -14.17 -2.23
C ILE A 43 -7.38 -15.59 -2.76
N ARG A 44 -7.50 -15.76 -4.08
CA ARG A 44 -7.38 -17.04 -4.77
C ARG A 44 -5.94 -17.37 -5.09
N SER A 45 -5.18 -16.36 -5.45
CA SER A 45 -3.75 -16.49 -5.77
C SER A 45 -3.00 -15.22 -5.39
N ARG A 46 -1.70 -15.36 -5.25
CA ARG A 46 -0.79 -14.25 -4.94
C ARG A 46 0.23 -14.11 -6.05
N ARG A 47 0.73 -12.90 -6.21
CA ARG A 47 1.86 -12.60 -7.08
C ARG A 47 3.11 -12.48 -6.22
N ILE A 48 4.15 -13.22 -6.59
CA ILE A 48 5.37 -13.38 -5.80
C ILE A 48 6.55 -12.96 -6.66
N ALA A 49 7.44 -12.15 -6.09
CA ALA A 49 8.70 -11.78 -6.72
C ALA A 49 9.62 -13.00 -6.82
N GLU A 50 10.34 -13.11 -7.93
CA GLU A 50 11.34 -14.15 -8.13
C GLU A 50 12.45 -14.04 -7.07
N LYS A 51 13.25 -15.11 -6.93
CA LYS A 51 14.23 -15.23 -5.85
C LYS A 51 15.15 -14.02 -5.74
N ASP A 52 15.66 -13.52 -6.84
CA ASP A 52 16.63 -12.43 -6.90
C ASP A 52 16.01 -11.08 -7.31
N VAL A 53 14.69 -10.95 -7.17
CA VAL A 53 13.93 -9.72 -7.44
C VAL A 53 13.44 -9.14 -6.11
N TYR A 54 13.81 -7.88 -5.82
CA TYR A 54 13.55 -7.19 -4.56
C TYR A 54 12.62 -5.98 -4.76
N SER A 55 12.34 -5.29 -3.66
CA SER A 55 11.41 -4.15 -3.67
C SER A 55 11.85 -3.03 -4.61
N ASN A 56 13.17 -2.74 -4.70
CA ASN A 56 13.68 -1.71 -5.61
C ASN A 56 13.50 -2.10 -7.08
N ASP A 57 13.65 -3.38 -7.44
CA ASP A 57 13.45 -3.84 -8.83
C ASP A 57 12.00 -3.64 -9.27
N LEU A 58 11.06 -4.01 -8.39
CA LEU A 58 9.63 -3.78 -8.65
C LEU A 58 9.34 -2.27 -8.74
N ALA A 59 9.93 -1.47 -7.85
CA ALA A 59 9.80 -0.01 -7.82
C ALA A 59 10.29 0.62 -9.12
N ILE A 60 11.49 0.26 -9.58
CA ILE A 60 12.08 0.73 -10.84
C ILE A 60 11.18 0.39 -12.02
N ASN A 61 10.63 -0.84 -12.06
CA ASN A 61 9.75 -1.28 -13.14
C ASN A 61 8.42 -0.49 -13.16
N SER A 62 7.82 -0.20 -12.01
CA SER A 62 6.63 0.66 -11.95
C SER A 62 6.97 2.11 -12.31
N ALA A 63 8.10 2.64 -11.83
CA ALA A 63 8.54 4.00 -12.11
C ALA A 63 8.86 4.24 -13.60
N LYS A 64 9.49 3.29 -14.28
CA LYS A 64 9.70 3.35 -15.74
C LYS A 64 8.39 3.51 -16.51
N LYS A 65 7.28 2.93 -16.02
CA LYS A 65 5.96 3.12 -16.63
C LYS A 65 5.43 4.54 -16.44
N ILE A 66 5.64 5.15 -15.27
CA ILE A 66 5.23 6.53 -14.98
C ILE A 66 6.03 7.54 -15.81
N LEU A 67 7.32 7.30 -16.01
CA LEU A 67 8.21 8.17 -16.80
C LEU A 67 7.82 8.24 -18.29
N LYS A 68 6.86 7.44 -18.76
CA LYS A 68 6.23 7.61 -20.08
C LYS A 68 5.22 8.77 -20.12
N TYR A 69 4.79 9.29 -18.98
CA TYR A 69 3.80 10.37 -18.87
C TYR A 69 4.41 11.73 -18.47
N ILE A 70 5.68 11.74 -18.11
CA ILE A 70 6.42 12.94 -17.73
C ILE A 70 7.89 12.78 -18.09
N ASP A 71 8.48 13.83 -18.58
CA ASP A 71 9.92 13.95 -18.73
C ASP A 71 10.59 13.77 -17.35
N LYS A 72 11.54 12.84 -17.26
CA LYS A 72 12.28 12.54 -16.02
C LYS A 72 12.97 13.76 -15.43
N ASP A 73 13.42 14.69 -16.28
CA ASP A 73 14.10 15.93 -15.86
C ASP A 73 13.17 16.95 -15.22
N LYS A 74 11.86 16.72 -15.26
CA LYS A 74 10.84 17.51 -14.55
C LYS A 74 10.45 16.97 -13.20
N ILE A 75 11.01 15.85 -12.76
CA ILE A 75 10.83 15.33 -11.41
C ILE A 75 11.69 16.15 -10.45
N ASP A 76 11.09 16.63 -9.37
CA ASP A 76 11.74 17.43 -8.33
C ASP A 76 11.99 16.60 -7.06
N PHE A 77 11.16 15.60 -6.80
CA PHE A 77 11.26 14.72 -5.64
C PHE A 77 10.92 13.27 -5.97
N LEU A 78 11.65 12.34 -5.36
CA LEU A 78 11.34 10.91 -5.31
C LEU A 78 11.04 10.53 -3.86
N ILE A 79 9.83 10.05 -3.60
CA ILE A 79 9.43 9.48 -2.31
C ILE A 79 9.26 7.97 -2.52
N PHE A 80 10.00 7.16 -1.75
CA PHE A 80 9.87 5.72 -1.77
C PHE A 80 9.25 5.23 -0.46
N CYS A 81 8.14 4.51 -0.53
CA CYS A 81 7.48 3.93 0.63
C CYS A 81 7.55 2.41 0.58
N SER A 82 8.21 1.83 1.57
CA SER A 82 8.40 0.37 1.69
C SER A 82 8.66 -0.04 3.14
N ASN A 83 8.22 -1.24 3.50
CA ASN A 83 8.62 -1.93 4.73
C ASN A 83 9.56 -3.12 4.49
N THR A 84 9.89 -3.36 3.23
CA THR A 84 10.81 -4.43 2.82
C THR A 84 11.96 -3.85 2.00
N PRO A 85 12.72 -2.86 2.55
CA PRO A 85 13.82 -2.24 1.84
C PRO A 85 14.94 -3.26 1.59
N GLU A 86 15.72 -3.07 0.53
CA GLU A 86 16.90 -3.92 0.26
C GLU A 86 18.01 -3.66 1.27
N TYR A 87 18.17 -2.40 1.66
CA TYR A 87 19.20 -1.96 2.59
C TYR A 87 18.59 -1.03 3.64
N SER A 88 19.11 -1.11 4.85
CA SER A 88 18.82 -0.12 5.90
C SER A 88 19.57 1.20 5.68
N LEU A 89 20.71 1.15 4.97
CA LEU A 89 21.54 2.29 4.56
C LEU A 89 22.34 1.90 3.30
N PRO A 90 22.35 2.73 2.25
CA PRO A 90 21.63 4.01 2.09
C PRO A 90 20.13 3.84 1.93
N THR A 91 19.39 4.97 1.93
CA THR A 91 17.96 4.95 1.59
C THR A 91 17.76 4.40 0.18
N ASN A 92 16.74 3.59 0.00
CA ASN A 92 16.45 2.93 -1.27
C ASN A 92 16.07 3.94 -2.37
N ALA A 93 15.46 5.07 -1.98
CA ALA A 93 15.18 6.16 -2.91
C ALA A 93 16.42 6.66 -3.65
N CYS A 94 17.60 6.69 -3.01
CA CYS A 94 18.86 7.07 -3.66
C CYS A 94 19.26 6.06 -4.74
N ILE A 95 19.10 4.77 -4.46
CA ILE A 95 19.38 3.69 -5.41
C ILE A 95 18.43 3.77 -6.60
N ILE A 96 17.12 3.95 -6.33
CA ILE A 96 16.09 4.09 -7.36
C ILE A 96 16.34 5.32 -8.22
N GLN A 97 16.75 6.46 -7.61
CA GLN A 97 17.12 7.68 -8.34
C GLN A 97 18.23 7.41 -9.37
N ASP A 98 19.32 6.74 -8.95
CA ASP A 98 20.42 6.39 -9.87
C ASP A 98 19.98 5.44 -10.97
N LYS A 99 19.26 4.35 -10.62
CA LYS A 99 18.80 3.36 -11.60
C LYS A 99 17.83 3.91 -12.64
N LEU A 100 17.04 4.93 -12.27
CA LEU A 100 16.15 5.64 -13.18
C LEU A 100 16.85 6.78 -13.93
N LYS A 101 18.10 7.09 -13.58
CA LYS A 101 18.85 8.23 -14.14
C LYS A 101 18.09 9.54 -14.00
N LEU A 102 17.47 9.76 -12.83
CA LEU A 102 16.89 11.04 -12.48
C LEU A 102 18.02 12.03 -12.13
N LYS A 103 17.74 13.34 -12.23
CA LYS A 103 18.73 14.37 -11.89
C LYS A 103 19.25 14.21 -10.46
N THR A 104 20.50 14.54 -10.23
CA THR A 104 21.11 14.57 -8.90
C THR A 104 20.64 15.76 -8.05
N SER A 105 19.98 16.73 -8.66
CA SER A 105 19.43 17.92 -8.00
C SER A 105 18.01 17.73 -7.45
N ILE A 106 17.51 16.48 -7.36
CA ILE A 106 16.19 16.19 -6.77
C ILE A 106 16.33 15.80 -5.30
N GLY A 107 15.26 16.01 -4.51
CA GLY A 107 15.15 15.38 -3.20
C GLY A 107 14.74 13.91 -3.32
N ALA A 108 15.34 13.04 -2.50
CA ALA A 108 14.99 11.61 -2.46
C ALA A 108 15.07 11.07 -1.04
N PHE A 109 14.02 10.40 -0.57
CA PHE A 109 13.99 9.78 0.76
C PHE A 109 12.99 8.63 0.84
N ASP A 110 13.18 7.76 1.85
CA ASP A 110 12.29 6.65 2.15
C ASP A 110 11.28 7.01 3.23
N ILE A 111 10.10 6.43 3.14
CA ILE A 111 9.08 6.36 4.20
C ILE A 111 8.91 4.91 4.60
N ILE A 112 9.30 4.57 5.83
CA ILE A 112 9.14 3.22 6.39
C ILE A 112 7.78 3.16 7.10
N LEU A 113 6.71 2.97 6.32
CA LEU A 113 5.36 2.74 6.79
C LEU A 113 4.71 1.64 5.96
N ALA A 114 4.01 0.74 6.64
CA ALA A 114 3.33 -0.38 6.00
C ALA A 114 2.06 0.06 5.24
N CYS A 115 0.96 -0.55 5.58
CA CYS A 115 -0.31 -0.47 4.87
C CYS A 115 -0.96 0.94 4.88
N SER A 116 -0.61 1.80 5.84
CA SER A 116 -1.01 3.21 5.88
C SER A 116 -0.07 4.13 5.08
N GLY A 117 1.09 3.62 4.68
CA GLY A 117 2.20 4.40 4.12
C GLY A 117 1.84 5.22 2.89
N TYR A 118 0.97 4.70 2.02
CA TYR A 118 0.53 5.46 0.85
C TYR A 118 -0.20 6.76 1.22
N ILE A 119 -1.06 6.74 2.24
CA ILE A 119 -1.80 7.93 2.70
C ILE A 119 -0.85 8.97 3.28
N TYR A 120 0.08 8.54 4.14
CA TYR A 120 1.11 9.42 4.70
C TYR A 120 2.02 10.00 3.61
N SER A 121 2.43 9.17 2.65
CA SER A 121 3.25 9.62 1.51
C SER A 121 2.55 10.62 0.62
N LEU A 122 1.24 10.45 0.37
CA LEU A 122 0.43 11.44 -0.36
C LEU A 122 0.37 12.78 0.38
N SER A 123 0.28 12.76 1.71
CA SER A 123 0.27 13.97 2.52
C SER A 123 1.60 14.71 2.47
N VAL A 124 2.71 13.99 2.62
CA VAL A 124 4.06 14.56 2.50
C VAL A 124 4.25 15.17 1.11
N ALA A 125 3.86 14.44 0.05
CA ALA A 125 3.93 14.94 -1.33
C ALA A 125 3.09 16.21 -1.52
N LYS A 126 1.86 16.24 -1.00
CA LYS A 126 1.02 17.44 -1.03
C LYS A 126 1.68 18.61 -0.31
N SER A 127 2.26 18.38 0.86
CA SER A 127 2.93 19.42 1.65
C SER A 127 4.12 20.03 0.91
N LEU A 128 4.97 19.21 0.27
CA LEU A 128 6.09 19.67 -0.57
C LEU A 128 5.62 20.53 -1.75
N ILE A 129 4.48 20.19 -2.34
CA ILE A 129 3.89 20.98 -3.45
C ILE A 129 3.32 22.30 -2.94
N ILE A 130 2.56 22.28 -1.84
CA ILE A 130 1.91 23.49 -1.29
C ILE A 130 2.96 24.48 -0.78
N SER A 131 4.06 24.00 -0.19
CA SER A 131 5.19 24.83 0.27
C SER A 131 6.12 25.28 -0.89
N ASN A 132 5.79 24.97 -2.16
CA ASN A 132 6.61 25.24 -3.34
C ASN A 132 8.01 24.61 -3.35
N GLN A 133 8.24 23.56 -2.53
CA GLN A 133 9.49 22.78 -2.55
C GLN A 133 9.55 21.85 -3.78
N ALA A 134 8.41 21.48 -4.35
CA ALA A 134 8.33 20.64 -5.54
C ALA A 134 7.17 21.06 -6.46
N LYS A 135 7.32 20.80 -7.75
CA LYS A 135 6.25 20.91 -8.77
C LYS A 135 5.76 19.55 -9.21
N ASN A 136 6.63 18.55 -9.27
CA ASN A 136 6.34 17.18 -9.70
C ASN A 136 7.07 16.19 -8.80
N ILE A 137 6.31 15.28 -8.22
CA ILE A 137 6.80 14.26 -7.29
C ILE A 137 6.50 12.89 -7.88
N LEU A 138 7.51 12.04 -7.90
CA LEU A 138 7.39 10.62 -8.14
C LEU A 138 7.27 9.90 -6.79
N LEU A 139 6.04 9.49 -6.45
CA LEU A 139 5.80 8.64 -5.29
C LEU A 139 5.78 7.18 -5.75
N VAL A 140 6.65 6.37 -5.17
CA VAL A 140 6.75 4.94 -5.46
C VAL A 140 6.48 4.16 -4.18
N THR A 141 5.60 3.17 -4.24
CA THR A 141 5.40 2.17 -3.18
C THR A 141 5.85 0.81 -3.70
N SER A 142 6.50 0.01 -2.88
CA SER A 142 6.90 -1.34 -3.26
C SER A 142 7.18 -2.21 -2.05
N ASP A 143 6.65 -3.42 -2.05
CA ASP A 143 6.93 -4.40 -1.01
C ASP A 143 7.10 -5.81 -1.59
N THR A 144 8.02 -6.58 -0.99
CA THR A 144 8.27 -8.01 -1.28
C THR A 144 8.12 -8.83 0.00
N TYR A 145 6.94 -8.77 0.61
CA TYR A 145 6.66 -9.46 1.87
C TYR A 145 6.81 -10.97 1.79
N SER A 146 6.68 -11.58 0.60
CA SER A 146 6.90 -13.01 0.41
C SER A 146 8.27 -13.48 0.89
N LYS A 147 9.28 -12.59 0.88
CA LYS A 147 10.65 -12.87 1.34
C LYS A 147 10.81 -12.85 2.85
N PHE A 148 9.85 -12.25 3.55
CA PHE A 148 9.84 -12.08 5.00
C PHE A 148 8.79 -12.97 5.69
N ILE A 149 8.22 -13.95 4.99
CA ILE A 149 7.23 -14.86 5.55
C ILE A 149 7.79 -16.29 5.48
N ARG A 150 7.82 -16.97 6.63
CA ARG A 150 8.28 -18.37 6.70
C ARG A 150 7.45 -19.26 5.79
N LYS A 151 8.11 -20.22 5.14
CA LYS A 151 7.46 -21.17 4.24
C LYS A 151 6.38 -21.99 4.96
N GLU A 152 6.58 -22.28 6.23
CA GLU A 152 5.70 -23.06 7.10
C GLU A 152 4.49 -22.25 7.59
N ASN A 153 4.60 -20.91 7.63
CA ASN A 153 3.51 -20.04 8.07
C ASN A 153 2.47 -19.82 6.95
N VAL A 154 1.75 -20.90 6.64
CA VAL A 154 0.76 -20.94 5.57
C VAL A 154 -0.34 -19.89 5.77
N ASN A 155 -0.78 -19.68 7.01
CA ASN A 155 -1.84 -18.73 7.33
C ASN A 155 -1.47 -17.28 6.97
N THR A 156 -0.21 -16.91 7.11
CA THR A 156 0.29 -15.59 6.68
C THR A 156 0.60 -15.58 5.19
N ARG A 157 1.18 -16.65 4.65
CA ARG A 157 1.51 -16.78 3.23
C ARG A 157 0.31 -16.61 2.31
N ILE A 158 -0.86 -17.17 2.65
CA ILE A 158 -2.07 -17.06 1.83
C ILE A 158 -2.61 -15.63 1.71
N LEU A 159 -2.10 -14.68 2.50
CA LEU A 159 -2.54 -13.29 2.51
C LEU A 159 -1.68 -12.39 1.62
N PHE A 160 -0.35 -12.46 1.78
CA PHE A 160 0.55 -11.47 1.19
C PHE A 160 1.00 -11.84 -0.22
N GLY A 161 1.01 -10.83 -1.07
CA GLY A 161 1.64 -10.83 -2.38
C GLY A 161 2.60 -9.65 -2.52
N ASP A 162 3.43 -9.70 -3.55
CA ASP A 162 4.42 -8.68 -3.85
C ASP A 162 3.93 -7.76 -4.97
N GLY A 163 4.39 -6.52 -4.95
CA GLY A 163 4.01 -5.57 -5.98
C GLY A 163 4.49 -4.16 -5.70
N SER A 164 4.47 -3.37 -6.74
CA SER A 164 4.85 -1.95 -6.70
C SER A 164 3.83 -1.10 -7.42
N SER A 165 3.74 0.16 -7.02
CA SER A 165 2.99 1.18 -7.74
C SER A 165 3.77 2.48 -7.76
N SER A 166 3.62 3.23 -8.85
CA SER A 166 4.15 4.59 -8.97
C SER A 166 3.02 5.58 -9.24
N THR A 167 3.06 6.69 -8.53
CA THR A 167 2.08 7.78 -8.60
C THR A 167 2.78 9.07 -9.00
N LEU A 168 2.31 9.71 -10.07
CA LEU A 168 2.74 11.05 -10.45
C LEU A 168 1.85 12.08 -9.76
N ILE A 169 2.47 12.89 -8.88
CA ILE A 169 1.80 13.96 -8.17
C ILE A 169 2.37 15.29 -8.66
N SER A 170 1.52 16.26 -8.99
CA SER A 170 1.97 17.55 -9.51
C SER A 170 1.12 18.70 -9.01
N LYS A 171 1.73 19.90 -9.03
CA LYS A 171 1.06 21.19 -8.77
C LYS A 171 -0.05 21.50 -9.78
N SER A 172 0.05 20.98 -11.00
CA SER A 172 -0.87 21.26 -12.10
C SER A 172 -1.60 19.98 -12.54
N LYS A 173 -2.83 20.13 -12.98
CA LYS A 173 -3.56 19.08 -13.70
C LYS A 173 -2.89 18.86 -15.06
N LYS A 174 -2.35 17.68 -15.33
CA LYS A 174 -1.66 17.37 -16.59
C LYS A 174 -2.54 16.65 -17.61
N GLN A 175 -3.62 16.00 -17.16
CA GLN A 175 -4.48 15.18 -18.02
C GLN A 175 -5.96 15.27 -17.63
N LYS A 176 -6.83 14.87 -18.57
CA LYS A 176 -8.21 14.52 -18.25
C LYS A 176 -8.18 13.32 -17.29
N GLY A 177 -8.63 13.47 -16.05
CA GLY A 177 -8.63 12.40 -15.04
C GLY A 177 -7.68 12.63 -13.87
N SER A 178 -7.07 13.83 -13.76
CA SER A 178 -6.33 14.22 -12.55
C SER A 178 -7.27 14.42 -11.36
N TYR A 179 -6.90 13.90 -10.20
CA TYR A 179 -7.64 14.01 -8.96
C TYR A 179 -6.93 14.93 -7.97
N GLU A 180 -7.63 15.92 -7.44
CA GLU A 180 -7.11 16.79 -6.39
C GLU A 180 -6.94 16.00 -5.11
N ILE A 181 -5.80 16.18 -4.43
CA ILE A 181 -5.54 15.62 -3.11
C ILE A 181 -6.13 16.59 -2.07
N GLU A 182 -7.22 16.19 -1.44
CA GLU A 182 -7.93 16.99 -0.44
C GLU A 182 -7.30 16.82 0.96
N ASN A 183 -8.10 16.75 2.01
CA ASN A 183 -7.68 16.71 3.40
C ASN A 183 -7.27 15.30 3.86
N PHE A 184 -6.62 15.27 5.01
CA PHE A 184 -6.16 14.03 5.65
C PHE A 184 -6.57 13.98 7.12
N GLU A 185 -6.67 12.77 7.65
CA GLU A 185 -6.77 12.47 9.07
C GLU A 185 -5.85 11.28 9.38
N TYR A 186 -5.11 11.34 10.47
CA TYR A 186 -4.13 10.32 10.84
C TYR A 186 -4.31 9.85 12.27
N GLY A 187 -3.65 8.74 12.57
CA GLY A 187 -3.42 8.34 13.93
C GLY A 187 -2.44 7.19 14.06
N THR A 188 -1.90 7.08 15.25
CA THR A 188 -0.92 6.06 15.63
C THR A 188 -1.23 5.56 17.02
N ASP A 189 -1.15 4.25 17.19
CA ASP A 189 -1.24 3.58 18.49
C ASP A 189 -0.09 2.58 18.64
N GLY A 190 1.03 3.06 19.18
CA GLY A 190 2.23 2.25 19.37
C GLY A 190 2.07 1.11 20.37
N SER A 191 1.02 1.08 21.18
CA SER A 191 0.78 -0.05 22.11
C SER A 191 0.56 -1.37 21.39
N GLY A 192 0.09 -1.29 20.14
CA GLY A 192 -0.18 -2.46 19.29
C GLY A 192 0.99 -2.88 18.40
N PHE A 193 2.22 -2.39 18.59
CA PHE A 193 3.35 -2.62 17.68
C PHE A 193 3.67 -4.10 17.45
N LYS A 194 3.43 -4.97 18.44
CA LYS A 194 3.65 -6.42 18.33
C LYS A 194 2.65 -7.15 17.44
N ASN A 195 1.55 -6.50 17.03
CA ASN A 195 0.58 -7.16 16.17
C ASN A 195 1.07 -7.40 14.73
N VAL A 196 2.03 -6.59 14.27
CA VAL A 196 2.72 -6.76 12.98
C VAL A 196 4.17 -6.34 13.18
N ILE A 197 5.08 -7.29 13.25
CA ILE A 197 6.50 -7.02 13.54
C ILE A 197 7.40 -8.01 12.80
N ILE A 198 8.58 -7.56 12.39
CA ILE A 198 9.72 -8.41 12.02
C ILE A 198 10.79 -8.20 13.09
N PRO A 199 10.89 -9.07 14.11
CA PRO A 199 11.66 -8.79 15.32
C PRO A 199 13.13 -8.51 15.08
N ASN A 200 13.79 -9.28 14.21
CA ASN A 200 15.24 -9.18 13.97
C ASN A 200 15.62 -8.15 12.89
N PHE A 201 14.64 -7.48 12.29
CA PHE A 201 14.89 -6.48 11.26
C PHE A 201 15.16 -5.11 11.91
N GLY A 202 16.34 -4.97 12.50
CA GLY A 202 16.74 -3.71 13.14
C GLY A 202 17.88 -3.87 14.15
N ALA A 203 18.37 -2.73 14.67
CA ALA A 203 19.55 -2.66 15.52
C ALA A 203 19.41 -3.40 16.87
N ARG A 204 18.19 -3.52 17.39
CA ARG A 204 17.93 -4.16 18.69
C ARG A 204 18.48 -5.59 18.79
N TYR A 205 18.43 -6.34 17.68
CA TYR A 205 18.79 -7.75 17.62
C TYR A 205 19.98 -8.01 16.71
N TRP A 206 20.75 -6.99 16.37
CA TRP A 206 21.88 -7.12 15.44
C TRP A 206 22.88 -8.19 15.89
N ASN A 207 23.23 -8.21 17.18
CA ASN A 207 24.17 -9.16 17.76
C ASN A 207 23.51 -10.35 18.49
N ASN A 208 22.20 -10.31 18.72
CA ASN A 208 21.46 -11.32 19.47
C ASN A 208 20.22 -11.73 18.64
N LYS A 209 20.46 -12.36 17.49
CA LYS A 209 19.37 -12.85 16.63
C LYS A 209 18.54 -13.88 17.39
N ILE A 210 17.25 -13.61 17.48
CA ILE A 210 16.29 -14.61 17.96
C ILE A 210 16.17 -15.66 16.87
N ASP A 211 16.31 -16.96 17.23
CA ASP A 211 16.01 -18.04 16.32
C ASP A 211 14.62 -17.82 15.69
N ASN A 212 14.55 -17.86 14.38
CA ASN A 212 13.37 -17.55 13.60
C ASN A 212 12.89 -16.08 13.54
N GLY A 213 13.71 -15.09 13.92
CA GLY A 213 13.28 -13.71 14.07
C GLY A 213 13.29 -12.82 12.84
N ASP A 214 13.86 -13.26 11.71
CA ASP A 214 13.94 -12.46 10.46
C ASP A 214 12.63 -12.49 9.65
N PHE A 215 11.54 -13.03 10.22
CA PHE A 215 10.28 -13.20 9.54
C PHE A 215 9.16 -12.39 10.18
N LEU A 216 8.17 -12.07 9.34
CA LEU A 216 6.97 -11.37 9.75
C LEU A 216 6.18 -12.21 10.77
N ASP A 217 5.99 -11.64 11.94
CA ASP A 217 5.04 -12.10 12.93
C ASP A 217 3.76 -11.28 12.84
N LEU A 218 2.63 -11.97 12.66
CA LEU A 218 1.32 -11.36 12.38
C LEU A 218 0.27 -11.91 13.35
N ASN A 219 -0.19 -11.08 14.28
CA ASN A 219 -1.36 -11.34 15.09
C ASN A 219 -2.64 -10.97 14.32
N GLY A 220 -3.15 -11.90 13.51
CA GLY A 220 -4.34 -11.71 12.69
C GLY A 220 -5.58 -11.25 13.48
N PRO A 221 -5.95 -11.90 14.60
CA PRO A 221 -7.03 -11.44 15.49
C PRO A 221 -6.87 -10.01 15.99
N GLY A 222 -5.66 -9.64 16.46
CA GLY A 222 -5.39 -8.29 16.95
C GLY A 222 -5.52 -7.22 15.85
N ILE A 223 -5.05 -7.52 14.64
CA ILE A 223 -5.21 -6.63 13.47
C ILE A 223 -6.68 -6.51 13.05
N TYR A 224 -7.43 -7.61 13.11
CA TYR A 224 -8.86 -7.59 12.81
C TYR A 224 -9.64 -6.71 13.79
N GLU A 225 -9.42 -6.89 15.09
CA GLU A 225 -10.03 -6.09 16.15
C GLU A 225 -9.71 -4.60 15.99
N PHE A 226 -8.42 -4.29 15.82
CA PHE A 226 -7.96 -2.93 15.55
C PHE A 226 -8.67 -2.32 14.34
N ALA A 227 -8.68 -3.02 13.20
CA ALA A 227 -9.29 -2.52 11.98
C ALA A 227 -10.77 -2.19 12.19
N LEU A 228 -11.54 -3.12 12.81
CA LEU A 228 -12.97 -2.92 13.00
C LEU A 228 -13.33 -1.90 14.08
N LYS A 229 -12.45 -1.65 15.05
CA LYS A 229 -12.66 -0.64 16.07
C LYS A 229 -12.23 0.75 15.58
N ARG A 230 -11.03 0.86 15.04
CA ARG A 230 -10.40 2.15 14.74
C ARG A 230 -10.80 2.73 13.39
N VAL A 231 -10.81 1.92 12.32
CA VAL A 231 -11.07 2.43 10.95
C VAL A 231 -12.45 3.08 10.81
N PRO A 232 -13.57 2.48 11.29
CA PRO A 232 -14.86 3.14 11.22
C PRO A 232 -14.92 4.43 12.01
N PHE A 233 -14.23 4.50 13.14
CA PHE A 233 -14.16 5.72 13.95
C PHE A 233 -13.47 6.85 13.18
N VAL A 234 -12.26 6.62 12.65
CA VAL A 234 -11.50 7.66 11.94
C VAL A 234 -12.19 8.10 10.64
N VAL A 235 -12.81 7.19 9.91
CA VAL A 235 -13.59 7.54 8.71
C VAL A 235 -14.75 8.48 9.07
N LYS A 236 -15.49 8.20 10.15
CA LYS A 236 -16.58 9.06 10.61
C LYS A 236 -16.07 10.44 11.05
N GLU A 237 -14.98 10.49 11.82
CA GLU A 237 -14.36 11.75 12.24
C GLU A 237 -13.87 12.58 11.05
N TYR A 238 -13.21 11.94 10.06
CA TYR A 238 -12.82 12.59 8.82
C TYR A 238 -14.02 13.21 8.09
N LEU A 239 -15.08 12.44 7.90
CA LEU A 239 -16.29 12.91 7.22
C LEU A 239 -16.92 14.09 7.97
N LYS A 240 -17.04 13.99 9.30
CA LYS A 240 -17.59 15.06 10.16
C LYS A 240 -16.77 16.35 10.05
N LYS A 241 -15.44 16.26 10.20
CA LYS A 241 -14.52 17.42 10.11
C LYS A 241 -14.59 18.11 8.74
N ASN A 242 -14.85 17.36 7.68
CA ASN A 242 -14.91 17.90 6.32
C ASN A 242 -16.35 18.20 5.84
N LEU A 243 -17.33 18.17 6.72
CA LEU A 243 -18.76 18.39 6.43
C LEU A 243 -19.28 17.48 5.30
N LEU A 244 -18.80 16.23 5.29
CA LEU A 244 -19.19 15.20 4.34
C LEU A 244 -20.03 14.12 5.01
N SER A 245 -20.80 13.40 4.19
CA SER A 245 -21.47 12.16 4.57
C SER A 245 -21.01 11.01 3.67
N ILE A 246 -21.26 9.76 4.08
CA ILE A 246 -20.92 8.56 3.29
C ILE A 246 -21.55 8.62 1.90
N ASP A 247 -22.75 9.15 1.76
CA ASP A 247 -23.47 9.24 0.49
C ASP A 247 -22.78 10.18 -0.51
N LYS A 248 -22.07 11.22 -0.01
CA LYS A 248 -21.31 12.17 -0.82
C LYS A 248 -19.97 11.62 -1.33
N ILE A 249 -19.55 10.45 -0.84
CA ILE A 249 -18.38 9.74 -1.36
C ILE A 249 -18.86 8.77 -2.44
N ASP A 250 -18.23 8.85 -3.60
CA ASP A 250 -18.58 7.97 -4.73
C ASP A 250 -17.92 6.60 -4.61
N TYR A 251 -16.65 6.57 -4.19
CA TYR A 251 -15.89 5.33 -4.05
C TYR A 251 -15.03 5.32 -2.79
N PHE A 252 -14.86 4.14 -2.23
CA PHE A 252 -13.99 3.86 -1.09
C PHE A 252 -12.91 2.88 -1.51
N VAL A 253 -11.66 3.20 -1.21
CA VAL A 253 -10.51 2.30 -1.39
C VAL A 253 -9.84 2.10 -0.05
N PHE A 254 -10.12 0.97 0.57
CA PHE A 254 -9.44 0.55 1.78
C PHE A 254 -8.11 -0.15 1.43
N HIS A 255 -7.15 -0.12 2.35
CA HIS A 255 -6.04 -1.06 2.30
C HIS A 255 -6.57 -2.48 2.06
N GLN A 256 -5.95 -3.20 1.11
CA GLN A 256 -6.39 -4.51 0.65
C GLN A 256 -5.83 -5.64 1.54
N ALA A 257 -6.17 -5.64 2.82
CA ALA A 257 -5.70 -6.65 3.77
C ALA A 257 -6.21 -8.06 3.41
N ASN A 258 -7.52 -8.21 3.34
CA ASN A 258 -8.27 -9.34 2.81
C ASN A 258 -9.75 -8.93 2.67
N GLU A 259 -10.53 -9.70 1.91
CA GLU A 259 -11.92 -9.38 1.62
C GLU A 259 -12.80 -9.43 2.89
N TYR A 260 -12.48 -10.32 3.84
CA TYR A 260 -13.22 -10.44 5.09
C TYR A 260 -13.18 -9.15 5.91
N ILE A 261 -12.00 -8.55 6.08
CA ILE A 261 -11.85 -7.28 6.80
C ILE A 261 -12.61 -6.16 6.05
N ILE A 262 -12.43 -6.04 4.74
CA ILE A 262 -13.07 -4.98 3.95
C ILE A 262 -14.58 -5.08 3.98
N ASN A 263 -15.14 -6.28 3.83
CA ASN A 263 -16.58 -6.50 3.90
C ASN A 263 -17.16 -6.12 5.29
N ASN A 264 -16.46 -6.45 6.37
CA ASN A 264 -16.89 -6.06 7.72
C ASN A 264 -16.80 -4.54 7.94
N LEU A 265 -15.75 -3.87 7.41
CA LEU A 265 -15.68 -2.39 7.43
C LEU A 265 -16.81 -1.75 6.63
N GLN A 266 -17.08 -2.28 5.44
CA GLN A 266 -18.16 -1.85 4.57
C GLN A 266 -19.51 -1.94 5.27
N LEU A 267 -19.81 -3.07 5.91
CA LEU A 267 -21.05 -3.27 6.69
C LEU A 267 -21.13 -2.31 7.86
N LYS A 268 -20.07 -2.18 8.66
CA LYS A 268 -20.02 -1.33 9.85
C LYS A 268 -20.18 0.16 9.54
N LEU A 269 -19.68 0.59 8.38
CA LEU A 269 -19.81 1.95 7.86
C LEU A 269 -21.10 2.15 7.05
N LYS A 270 -21.88 1.10 6.79
CA LYS A 270 -23.09 1.12 5.95
C LYS A 270 -22.82 1.65 4.54
N ILE A 271 -21.65 1.31 3.97
CA ILE A 271 -21.27 1.71 2.61
C ILE A 271 -21.93 0.75 1.61
N PRO A 272 -22.60 1.25 0.54
CA PRO A 272 -23.09 0.40 -0.54
C PRO A 272 -21.96 -0.41 -1.19
N LYS A 273 -22.17 -1.72 -1.41
CA LYS A 273 -21.13 -2.64 -1.89
C LYS A 273 -20.48 -2.19 -3.21
N ASN A 274 -21.27 -1.62 -4.10
CA ASN A 274 -20.81 -1.11 -5.40
C ASN A 274 -19.92 0.14 -5.31
N LYS A 275 -19.83 0.80 -4.15
CA LYS A 275 -18.92 1.91 -3.90
C LYS A 275 -17.54 1.46 -3.37
N VAL A 276 -17.36 0.21 -2.96
CA VAL A 276 -16.07 -0.30 -2.44
C VAL A 276 -15.27 -0.93 -3.56
N LEU A 277 -14.11 -0.36 -3.86
CA LEU A 277 -13.22 -0.87 -4.92
C LEU A 277 -12.19 -1.84 -4.33
N MET A 278 -12.06 -3.01 -4.97
CA MET A 278 -11.12 -4.05 -4.57
C MET A 278 -10.35 -4.62 -5.77
N ASN A 279 -9.10 -5.06 -5.53
CA ASN A 279 -8.25 -5.68 -6.56
C ASN A 279 -7.20 -6.62 -5.96
N MET A 280 -7.56 -7.46 -4.98
CA MET A 280 -6.60 -8.34 -4.30
C MET A 280 -6.72 -9.82 -4.68
N SER A 281 -7.84 -10.24 -5.28
CA SER A 281 -8.18 -11.67 -5.43
C SER A 281 -7.12 -12.52 -6.14
N ASN A 282 -6.38 -11.94 -7.09
CA ASN A 282 -5.33 -12.62 -7.85
C ASN A 282 -3.95 -11.97 -7.68
N ILE A 283 -3.79 -11.14 -6.65
CA ILE A 283 -2.56 -10.41 -6.38
C ILE A 283 -2.08 -10.68 -4.95
N GLY A 284 -3.02 -10.68 -3.99
CA GLY A 284 -2.76 -10.71 -2.56
C GLY A 284 -2.70 -9.31 -1.94
N ASN A 285 -2.38 -9.27 -0.65
CA ASN A 285 -2.10 -8.05 0.09
C ASN A 285 -0.67 -7.57 -0.23
N THR A 286 -0.55 -6.46 -0.93
CA THR A 286 0.73 -5.84 -1.33
C THR A 286 1.11 -4.67 -0.42
N SER A 287 0.66 -4.68 0.84
CA SER A 287 1.00 -3.68 1.88
C SER A 287 0.82 -2.23 1.42
N SER A 288 1.90 -1.43 1.38
CA SER A 288 1.89 -0.02 0.98
C SER A 288 1.36 0.20 -0.45
N SER A 289 1.58 -0.77 -1.34
CA SER A 289 1.15 -0.70 -2.74
C SER A 289 -0.32 -1.06 -2.96
N SER A 290 -1.02 -1.56 -1.95
CA SER A 290 -2.35 -2.13 -2.12
C SER A 290 -3.40 -1.10 -2.58
N ILE A 291 -3.42 0.09 -1.99
CA ILE A 291 -4.32 1.18 -2.39
C ILE A 291 -3.98 1.69 -3.81
N PRO A 292 -2.74 2.08 -4.13
CA PRO A 292 -2.44 2.60 -5.46
C PRO A 292 -2.56 1.54 -6.56
N ILE A 293 -2.42 0.25 -6.28
CA ILE A 293 -2.74 -0.82 -7.26
C ILE A 293 -4.23 -0.84 -7.59
N VAL A 294 -5.12 -0.62 -6.62
CA VAL A 294 -6.55 -0.45 -6.90
C VAL A 294 -6.77 0.81 -7.74
N LEU A 295 -6.18 1.94 -7.36
CA LEU A 295 -6.30 3.19 -8.11
C LEU A 295 -5.83 3.03 -9.56
N SER A 296 -4.70 2.37 -9.81
CA SER A 296 -4.18 2.15 -11.17
C SER A 296 -5.13 1.38 -12.09
N LYS A 297 -6.00 0.53 -11.51
CA LYS A 297 -7.02 -0.25 -12.25
C LYS A 297 -8.27 0.56 -12.58
N TYR A 298 -8.65 1.48 -11.69
CA TYR A 298 -9.97 2.09 -11.74
C TYR A 298 -9.97 3.58 -12.11
N LEU A 299 -8.90 4.36 -11.83
CA LEU A 299 -8.91 5.82 -12.02
C LEU A 299 -9.26 6.24 -13.44
N ASP A 300 -8.71 5.59 -14.45
CA ASP A 300 -8.99 5.93 -15.85
C ASP A 300 -10.45 5.59 -16.27
N LYS A 301 -11.16 4.77 -15.48
CA LYS A 301 -12.54 4.32 -15.72
C LYS A 301 -13.58 5.12 -14.94
N ILE A 302 -13.16 5.77 -13.87
CA ILE A 302 -14.04 6.58 -13.03
C ILE A 302 -14.33 7.91 -13.74
N ARG A 303 -15.60 8.28 -13.82
CA ARG A 303 -16.01 9.58 -14.38
C ARG A 303 -15.39 10.73 -13.58
N LYS A 304 -15.17 11.86 -14.23
CA LYS A 304 -14.66 13.08 -13.60
C LYS A 304 -15.56 13.54 -12.44
N ASN A 305 -14.96 14.34 -11.55
CA ASN A 305 -15.63 14.96 -10.40
C ASN A 305 -16.18 13.97 -9.38
N LYS A 306 -15.66 12.73 -9.37
CA LYS A 306 -15.99 11.73 -8.36
C LYS A 306 -15.08 11.85 -7.15
N LYS A 307 -15.64 11.75 -5.95
CA LYS A 307 -14.92 11.74 -4.69
C LYS A 307 -14.54 10.30 -4.33
N ILE A 308 -13.23 10.09 -4.09
CA ILE A 308 -12.68 8.78 -3.70
C ILE A 308 -12.07 8.94 -2.32
N LEU A 309 -12.57 8.20 -1.34
CA LEU A 309 -11.99 8.15 0.01
C LEU A 309 -10.99 7.01 0.07
N LEU A 310 -9.74 7.34 0.39
CA LEU A 310 -8.66 6.37 0.58
C LEU A 310 -8.46 6.11 2.07
N VAL A 311 -8.35 4.85 2.48
CA VAL A 311 -8.21 4.48 3.90
C VAL A 311 -7.10 3.46 4.06
N GLY A 312 -5.96 3.89 4.57
CA GLY A 312 -4.81 3.05 4.92
C GLY A 312 -4.80 2.71 6.41
N PHE A 313 -4.49 1.47 6.76
CA PHE A 313 -4.37 1.04 8.16
C PHE A 313 -3.55 -0.24 8.26
N GLY A 314 -2.79 -0.41 9.34
CA GLY A 314 -1.97 -1.61 9.55
C GLY A 314 -0.91 -1.46 10.62
N GLY A 315 0.26 -2.06 10.36
CA GLY A 315 1.39 -2.08 11.29
C GLY A 315 1.76 -0.70 11.85
N GLY A 316 2.16 -0.72 13.12
CA GLY A 316 2.49 0.44 13.92
C GLY A 316 1.90 0.36 15.33
N LEU A 317 0.61 0.33 15.57
CA LEU A 317 -0.50 0.45 14.63
C LEU A 317 -0.62 1.87 14.09
N SER A 318 -0.98 2.01 12.84
CA SER A 318 -1.14 3.32 12.21
C SER A 318 -2.30 3.32 11.21
N TRP A 319 -2.88 4.47 10.97
CA TRP A 319 -3.96 4.65 10.00
C TRP A 319 -3.93 6.05 9.40
N GLY A 320 -4.57 6.19 8.22
CA GLY A 320 -4.78 7.46 7.55
C GLY A 320 -5.98 7.41 6.62
N VAL A 321 -6.64 8.55 6.48
CA VAL A 321 -7.75 8.77 5.56
C VAL A 321 -7.43 9.94 4.66
#